data_08179e5ebe717780c01ac9f8b24a773f
#
_entry.id   08179e5ebe717780c01ac9f8b24a773f
#
_cell.length_a   1.000
_cell.length_b   1.000
_cell.length_c   1.000
_cell.angle_alpha   90.00
_cell.angle_beta   90.00
_cell.angle_gamma   90.00
#
_symmetry.space_group_name_H-M   'P 1'
#
loop_
_entity.id
_entity.type
_entity.pdbx_description
1 polymer ?
#
loop_
_entity_poly.entity_id
_entity_poly.type
_entity_poly.pdbx_seq_one_letter_code
_entity_poly.pdbx_strand_id
1 'polypeptide(L)'
;MAQQKRLRDSLRRERWAKYVTDEALDEMLEQATVRSYPRKSFVLRHRDRGHNFFGLLSGQVRLSIPASSGDEFILWDVRKGYWFGSTTLIDKAPATFDARALIDSKIIEIPRSAVTKVAHNFPEIYKYLFADQALYTRMAHRLMTHMIFHPLKSRLAFRLLVLIEIHGHQAGESAYLEANMSQGDFAKLVNGSRQQVNRIFRRWENEGLVSLVDGQYHVPSVKKLSMEAKSTEP
;
A
#
# COMPACT_ATOMS: atom_id res chain seq x y z
N MET A 1 -8.50 -29.33 -5.63
CA MET A 1 -9.19 -29.25 -4.33
C MET A 1 -8.27 -28.77 -3.19
N ALA A 2 -7.15 -29.42 -2.87
CA ALA A 2 -6.30 -28.99 -1.74
C ALA A 2 -5.69 -27.58 -1.88
N GLN A 3 -5.29 -27.15 -3.09
CA GLN A 3 -4.75 -25.83 -3.37
C GLN A 3 -5.83 -24.73 -3.24
N GLN A 4 -7.02 -24.98 -3.75
CA GLN A 4 -8.15 -24.06 -3.65
C GLN A 4 -8.57 -23.84 -2.18
N LYS A 5 -8.63 -24.93 -1.39
CA LYS A 5 -8.91 -24.84 0.05
C LYS A 5 -7.87 -23.98 0.78
N ARG A 6 -6.58 -24.21 0.54
CA ARG A 6 -5.49 -23.38 1.13
C ARG A 6 -5.60 -21.90 0.73
N LEU A 7 -5.99 -21.64 -0.51
CA LEU A 7 -6.17 -20.28 -1.01
C LEU A 7 -7.39 -19.63 -0.34
N ARG A 8 -8.52 -20.31 -0.25
CA ARG A 8 -9.71 -19.86 0.48
C ARG A 8 -9.37 -19.54 1.95
N ASP A 9 -8.69 -20.47 2.64
CA ASP A 9 -8.32 -20.28 4.05
C ASP A 9 -7.37 -19.09 4.23
N SER A 10 -6.53 -18.81 3.25
CA SER A 10 -5.68 -17.59 3.22
C SER A 10 -6.53 -16.35 3.03
N LEU A 11 -7.47 -16.36 2.10
CA LEU A 11 -8.35 -15.22 1.81
C LEU A 11 -9.32 -14.92 2.95
N ARG A 12 -9.77 -15.92 3.70
CA ARG A 12 -10.63 -15.73 4.87
C ARG A 12 -10.02 -14.85 5.95
N ARG A 13 -8.71 -14.70 5.97
CA ARG A 13 -8.00 -13.82 6.90
C ARG A 13 -8.03 -12.36 6.47
N GLU A 14 -8.41 -12.10 5.22
CA GLU A 14 -8.45 -10.76 4.66
C GLU A 14 -9.71 -9.99 5.10
N ARG A 15 -9.59 -8.67 5.29
CA ARG A 15 -10.69 -7.83 5.80
C ARG A 15 -11.96 -7.95 4.97
N TRP A 16 -11.83 -7.97 3.65
CA TRP A 16 -12.96 -8.02 2.74
C TRP A 16 -13.63 -9.40 2.72
N ALA A 17 -12.88 -10.48 2.86
CA ALA A 17 -13.39 -11.84 2.79
C ALA A 17 -14.19 -12.26 4.04
N LYS A 18 -14.08 -11.52 5.16
CA LYS A 18 -14.83 -11.83 6.39
C LYS A 18 -16.34 -11.78 6.22
N TYR A 19 -16.83 -11.12 5.19
CA TYR A 19 -18.25 -10.81 4.96
C TYR A 19 -18.80 -11.46 3.70
N VAL A 20 -17.96 -12.20 2.99
CA VAL A 20 -18.31 -12.98 1.82
C VAL A 20 -18.51 -14.44 2.27
N THR A 21 -19.55 -15.09 1.81
CA THR A 21 -19.81 -16.51 2.14
C THR A 21 -18.74 -17.43 1.56
N ASP A 22 -18.63 -18.67 2.03
CA ASP A 22 -17.68 -19.64 1.47
C ASP A 22 -17.98 -19.96 0.01
N GLU A 23 -19.27 -20.06 -0.33
CA GLU A 23 -19.74 -20.29 -1.69
C GLU A 23 -19.31 -19.15 -2.63
N ALA A 24 -19.47 -17.90 -2.20
CA ALA A 24 -19.06 -16.73 -2.98
C ALA A 24 -17.55 -16.69 -3.20
N LEU A 25 -16.76 -17.04 -2.18
CA LEU A 25 -15.30 -17.14 -2.31
C LEU A 25 -14.89 -18.26 -3.26
N ASP A 26 -15.51 -19.44 -3.16
CA ASP A 26 -15.22 -20.56 -4.02
C ASP A 26 -15.56 -20.23 -5.48
N GLU A 27 -16.69 -19.58 -5.74
CA GLU A 27 -17.07 -19.12 -7.09
C GLU A 27 -16.08 -18.08 -7.66
N MET A 28 -15.57 -17.15 -6.83
CA MET A 28 -14.52 -16.21 -7.25
C MET A 28 -13.21 -16.94 -7.58
N LEU A 29 -12.86 -17.95 -6.80
CA LEU A 29 -11.62 -18.70 -6.93
C LEU A 29 -11.59 -19.67 -8.11
N GLU A 30 -12.74 -20.09 -8.62
CA GLU A 30 -12.82 -20.94 -9.82
C GLU A 30 -12.17 -20.29 -11.04
N GLN A 31 -12.26 -18.98 -11.18
CA GLN A 31 -11.68 -18.21 -12.29
C GLN A 31 -10.38 -17.50 -11.93
N ALA A 32 -9.92 -17.65 -10.70
CA ALA A 32 -8.70 -17.02 -10.24
C ALA A 32 -7.45 -17.73 -10.77
N THR A 33 -6.43 -16.95 -11.11
CA THR A 33 -5.12 -17.47 -11.48
C THR A 33 -4.06 -16.95 -10.53
N VAL A 34 -3.05 -17.77 -10.21
CA VAL A 34 -1.90 -17.36 -9.43
C VAL A 34 -0.72 -17.21 -10.38
N ARG A 35 -0.17 -15.98 -10.45
CA ARG A 35 0.99 -15.68 -11.28
C ARG A 35 2.20 -15.27 -10.45
N SER A 36 3.38 -15.63 -10.97
CA SER A 36 4.66 -15.18 -10.44
C SER A 36 5.14 -13.96 -11.22
N TYR A 37 5.49 -12.92 -10.49
CA TYR A 37 6.02 -11.67 -11.02
C TYR A 37 7.45 -11.49 -10.55
N PRO A 38 8.45 -11.60 -11.46
CA PRO A 38 9.83 -11.34 -11.13
C PRO A 38 10.05 -9.92 -10.63
N ARG A 39 11.09 -9.73 -9.83
CA ARG A 39 11.52 -8.39 -9.39
C ARG A 39 11.55 -7.39 -10.56
N LYS A 40 11.06 -6.19 -10.35
CA LYS A 40 10.93 -5.08 -11.32
C LYS A 40 9.86 -5.24 -12.39
N SER A 41 9.16 -6.37 -12.48
CA SER A 41 8.06 -6.53 -13.43
C SER A 41 6.82 -5.75 -12.96
N PHE A 42 5.99 -5.37 -13.94
CA PHE A 42 4.71 -4.71 -13.65
C PHE A 42 3.61 -5.76 -13.54
N VAL A 43 2.80 -5.62 -12.50
CA VAL A 43 1.54 -6.33 -12.32
C VAL A 43 0.40 -5.59 -13.03
N LEU A 44 0.43 -4.26 -12.92
CA LEU A 44 -0.53 -3.34 -13.52
C LEU A 44 0.23 -2.07 -13.88
N ARG A 45 -0.06 -1.48 -15.03
CA ARG A 45 0.47 -0.17 -15.43
C ARG A 45 -0.60 0.90 -15.37
N HIS A 46 -0.19 2.10 -15.03
CA HIS A 46 -1.03 3.30 -15.17
C HIS A 46 -1.62 3.37 -16.59
N ARG A 47 -2.91 3.65 -16.67
CA ARG A 47 -3.72 3.65 -17.90
C ARG A 47 -3.99 2.29 -18.55
N ASP A 48 -3.53 1.19 -17.97
CA ASP A 48 -3.98 -0.13 -18.42
C ASP A 48 -5.48 -0.25 -18.22
N ARG A 49 -6.12 -0.89 -19.19
CA ARG A 49 -7.55 -1.24 -19.15
C ARG A 49 -7.78 -2.67 -18.65
N GLY A 50 -6.82 -3.23 -17.95
CA GLY A 50 -6.95 -4.52 -17.25
C GLY A 50 -7.94 -4.39 -16.10
N HIS A 51 -8.78 -5.41 -15.95
CA HIS A 51 -9.89 -5.38 -14.99
C HIS A 51 -9.83 -6.60 -14.07
N ASN A 52 -8.67 -6.82 -13.45
CA ASN A 52 -8.51 -7.87 -12.44
C ASN A 52 -8.49 -7.26 -11.04
N PHE A 53 -8.95 -8.05 -10.09
CA PHE A 53 -8.73 -7.81 -8.68
C PHE A 53 -7.49 -8.60 -8.26
N PHE A 54 -6.52 -7.93 -7.69
CA PHE A 54 -5.20 -8.49 -7.39
C PHE A 54 -5.01 -8.67 -5.90
N GLY A 55 -4.58 -9.85 -5.47
CA GLY A 55 -4.20 -10.15 -4.10
C GLY A 55 -2.75 -10.58 -3.99
N LEU A 56 -1.97 -9.96 -3.11
CA LEU A 56 -0.56 -10.28 -2.91
C LEU A 56 -0.40 -11.46 -1.95
N LEU A 57 -0.04 -12.63 -2.48
CA LEU A 57 0.14 -13.87 -1.70
C LEU A 57 1.52 -13.95 -1.06
N SER A 58 2.55 -13.45 -1.73
CA SER A 58 3.92 -13.33 -1.21
C SER A 58 4.71 -12.29 -1.99
N GLY A 59 5.75 -11.75 -1.38
CA GLY A 59 6.58 -10.72 -2.00
C GLY A 59 6.23 -9.30 -1.54
N GLN A 60 6.59 -8.32 -2.37
CA GLN A 60 6.35 -6.90 -2.11
C GLN A 60 6.10 -6.17 -3.43
N VAL A 61 5.07 -5.33 -3.47
CA VAL A 61 4.66 -4.57 -4.64
C VAL A 61 4.60 -3.09 -4.29
N ARG A 62 5.17 -2.24 -5.14
CA ARG A 62 5.07 -0.78 -5.07
C ARG A 62 3.90 -0.30 -5.89
N LEU A 63 3.06 0.51 -5.28
CA LEU A 63 2.03 1.28 -5.96
C LEU A 63 2.54 2.72 -6.13
N SER A 64 2.61 3.22 -7.36
CA SER A 64 3.12 4.57 -7.65
C SER A 64 2.36 5.24 -8.79
N ILE A 65 2.30 6.57 -8.77
CA ILE A 65 1.76 7.38 -9.85
C ILE A 65 2.93 7.90 -10.67
N PRO A 66 3.04 7.51 -11.96
CA PRO A 66 4.10 8.03 -12.82
C PRO A 66 3.80 9.47 -13.23
N ALA A 67 4.83 10.30 -13.26
CA ALA A 67 4.77 11.64 -13.84
C ALA A 67 5.21 11.62 -15.31
N SER A 68 4.81 12.63 -16.09
CA SER A 68 5.22 12.80 -17.48
C SER A 68 6.73 13.05 -17.63
N SER A 69 7.40 13.53 -16.58
CA SER A 69 8.86 13.71 -16.50
C SER A 69 9.64 12.39 -16.43
N GLY A 70 8.97 11.26 -16.18
CA GLY A 70 9.60 9.98 -15.87
C GLY A 70 9.84 9.75 -14.38
N ASP A 71 9.55 10.74 -13.52
CA ASP A 71 9.53 10.55 -12.08
C ASP A 71 8.30 9.76 -11.64
N GLU A 72 8.29 9.32 -10.39
CA GLU A 72 7.14 8.65 -9.80
C GLU A 72 6.87 9.19 -8.39
N PHE A 73 5.60 9.26 -8.04
CA PHE A 73 5.15 9.49 -6.67
C PHE A 73 4.73 8.15 -6.06
N ILE A 74 5.42 7.72 -5.00
CA ILE A 74 5.11 6.46 -4.33
C ILE A 74 3.87 6.66 -3.43
N LEU A 75 2.83 5.88 -3.70
CA LEU A 75 1.66 5.79 -2.84
C LEU A 75 1.95 4.90 -1.63
N TRP A 76 2.22 3.62 -1.91
CA TRP A 76 2.41 2.57 -0.90
C TRP A 76 3.37 1.50 -1.40
N ASP A 77 4.14 0.92 -0.50
CA ASP A 77 4.76 -0.40 -0.70
C ASP A 77 3.91 -1.41 0.07
N VAL A 78 3.29 -2.35 -0.65
CA VAL A 78 2.35 -3.31 -0.09
C VAL A 78 2.97 -4.69 0.02
N ARG A 79 2.53 -5.46 1.01
CA ARG A 79 3.03 -6.80 1.34
C ARG A 79 1.90 -7.82 1.30
N LYS A 80 2.22 -9.08 1.58
CA LYS A 80 1.27 -10.19 1.66
C LYS A 80 -0.01 -9.78 2.37
N GLY A 81 -1.14 -10.15 1.77
CA GLY A 81 -2.47 -9.88 2.29
C GLY A 81 -3.11 -8.60 1.74
N TYR A 82 -2.36 -7.76 1.04
CA TYR A 82 -2.90 -6.55 0.44
C TYR A 82 -3.60 -6.84 -0.88
N TRP A 83 -4.74 -6.16 -1.10
CA TRP A 83 -5.54 -6.25 -2.31
C TRP A 83 -5.64 -4.91 -3.01
N PHE A 84 -5.61 -4.92 -4.34
CA PHE A 84 -5.69 -3.71 -5.16
C PHE A 84 -6.38 -3.96 -6.50
N GLY A 85 -6.72 -2.89 -7.22
CA GLY A 85 -7.42 -2.96 -8.50
C GLY A 85 -8.94 -2.85 -8.38
N SER A 86 -9.49 -2.65 -7.18
CA SER A 86 -10.94 -2.55 -6.93
C SER A 86 -11.62 -1.40 -7.71
N THR A 87 -10.95 -0.28 -7.92
CA THR A 87 -11.49 0.87 -8.68
C THR A 87 -11.86 0.49 -10.10
N THR A 88 -10.95 -0.16 -10.82
CA THR A 88 -11.16 -0.56 -12.22
C THR A 88 -12.24 -1.63 -12.39
N LEU A 89 -12.56 -2.36 -11.30
CA LEU A 89 -13.65 -3.35 -11.31
C LEU A 89 -15.03 -2.70 -11.47
N ILE A 90 -15.23 -1.54 -10.85
CA ILE A 90 -16.54 -0.90 -10.74
C ILE A 90 -16.81 -0.02 -11.95
N ASP A 91 -15.93 0.91 -12.27
CA ASP A 91 -16.17 1.98 -13.27
C ASP A 91 -15.62 1.69 -14.66
N LYS A 92 -14.86 0.61 -14.84
CA LYS A 92 -14.15 0.25 -16.10
C LYS A 92 -13.14 1.31 -16.55
N ALA A 93 -12.83 2.27 -15.70
CA ALA A 93 -11.84 3.28 -16.02
C ALA A 93 -10.43 2.68 -16.05
N PRO A 94 -9.49 3.31 -16.76
CA PRO A 94 -8.10 2.90 -16.76
C PRO A 94 -7.48 2.97 -15.35
N ALA A 95 -6.47 2.13 -15.11
CA ALA A 95 -5.72 2.13 -13.84
C ALA A 95 -5.10 3.50 -13.56
N THR A 96 -5.18 3.93 -12.31
CA THR A 96 -4.70 5.26 -11.87
C THR A 96 -3.27 5.24 -11.34
N PHE A 97 -2.65 4.06 -11.22
CA PHE A 97 -1.30 3.87 -10.70
C PHE A 97 -0.61 2.68 -11.37
N ASP A 98 0.71 2.64 -11.25
CA ASP A 98 1.53 1.47 -11.52
C ASP A 98 1.56 0.56 -10.31
N ALA A 99 1.54 -0.76 -10.51
CA ALA A 99 1.86 -1.76 -9.50
C ALA A 99 3.07 -2.56 -9.97
N ARG A 100 4.22 -2.41 -9.30
CA ARG A 100 5.51 -3.01 -9.70
C ARG A 100 6.08 -3.89 -8.59
N ALA A 101 6.47 -5.11 -8.91
CA ALA A 101 7.12 -6.02 -7.97
C ALA A 101 8.51 -5.49 -7.55
N LEU A 102 8.72 -5.28 -6.25
CA LEU A 102 10.01 -4.87 -5.67
C LEU A 102 10.95 -6.06 -5.46
N ILE A 103 10.40 -7.22 -5.20
CA ILE A 103 11.03 -8.53 -5.12
C ILE A 103 10.17 -9.53 -5.88
N ASP A 104 10.66 -10.75 -6.09
CA ASP A 104 9.86 -11.83 -6.69
C ASP A 104 8.58 -12.03 -5.88
N SER A 105 7.44 -11.93 -6.56
CA SER A 105 6.13 -11.84 -5.92
C SER A 105 5.15 -12.85 -6.54
N LYS A 106 4.27 -13.42 -5.71
CA LYS A 106 3.15 -14.25 -6.17
C LYS A 106 1.85 -13.51 -5.93
N ILE A 107 1.06 -13.37 -6.98
CA ILE A 107 -0.18 -12.60 -6.98
C ILE A 107 -1.31 -13.49 -7.49
N ILE A 108 -2.42 -13.47 -6.77
CA ILE A 108 -3.67 -14.00 -7.27
C ILE A 108 -4.38 -12.91 -8.06
N GLU A 109 -4.85 -13.27 -9.24
CA GLU A 109 -5.62 -12.43 -10.13
C GLU A 109 -7.02 -13.01 -10.28
N ILE A 110 -8.02 -12.23 -9.91
CA ILE A 110 -9.43 -12.59 -10.06
C ILE A 110 -9.98 -11.68 -11.16
N PRO A 111 -10.44 -12.25 -12.29
CA PRO A 111 -10.97 -11.45 -13.38
C PRO A 111 -12.26 -10.74 -12.95
N ARG A 112 -12.47 -9.55 -13.48
CA ARG A 112 -13.66 -8.74 -13.21
C ARG A 112 -14.96 -9.53 -13.42
N SER A 113 -15.02 -10.35 -14.47
CA SER A 113 -16.20 -11.19 -14.77
C SER A 113 -16.58 -12.08 -13.58
N ALA A 114 -15.58 -12.67 -12.91
CA ALA A 114 -15.81 -13.49 -11.72
C ALA A 114 -16.34 -12.64 -10.56
N VAL A 115 -15.71 -11.49 -10.28
CA VAL A 115 -16.17 -10.56 -9.23
C VAL A 115 -17.60 -10.09 -9.51
N THR A 116 -17.90 -9.71 -10.75
CA THR A 116 -19.24 -9.22 -11.15
C THR A 116 -20.29 -10.32 -11.03
N LYS A 117 -19.96 -11.56 -11.43
CA LYS A 117 -20.85 -12.71 -11.32
C LYS A 117 -21.21 -12.99 -9.86
N VAL A 118 -20.18 -13.05 -9.00
CA VAL A 118 -20.37 -13.24 -7.56
C VAL A 118 -21.16 -12.09 -6.95
N ALA A 119 -20.88 -10.84 -7.33
CA ALA A 119 -21.59 -9.67 -6.82
C ALA A 119 -23.08 -9.65 -7.23
N HIS A 120 -23.46 -10.30 -8.32
CA HIS A 120 -24.85 -10.47 -8.71
C HIS A 120 -25.60 -11.41 -7.73
N ASN A 121 -24.95 -12.50 -7.33
CA ASN A 121 -25.55 -13.50 -6.42
C ASN A 121 -25.39 -13.12 -4.94
N PHE A 122 -24.31 -12.39 -4.62
CA PHE A 122 -23.92 -12.03 -3.25
C PHE A 122 -23.58 -10.52 -3.19
N PRO A 123 -24.58 -9.64 -3.25
CA PRO A 123 -24.37 -8.18 -3.35
C PRO A 123 -23.65 -7.55 -2.14
N GLU A 124 -23.55 -8.29 -1.02
CA GLU A 124 -22.81 -7.86 0.16
C GLU A 124 -21.33 -7.56 -0.15
N ILE A 125 -20.76 -8.17 -1.19
CA ILE A 125 -19.38 -7.91 -1.61
C ILE A 125 -19.16 -6.41 -1.92
N TYR A 126 -20.17 -5.71 -2.42
CA TYR A 126 -20.08 -4.29 -2.69
C TYR A 126 -19.89 -3.46 -1.41
N LYS A 127 -20.49 -3.83 -0.27
CA LYS A 127 -20.27 -3.14 1.01
C LYS A 127 -18.80 -3.13 1.39
N TYR A 128 -18.11 -4.21 1.02
CA TYR A 128 -16.67 -4.36 1.27
C TYR A 128 -15.83 -3.49 0.38
N LEU A 129 -16.05 -3.61 -0.92
CA LEU A 129 -15.37 -2.80 -1.90
C LEU A 129 -15.56 -1.30 -1.58
N PHE A 130 -16.78 -0.91 -1.14
CA PHE A 130 -17.05 0.46 -0.69
C PHE A 130 -16.34 0.83 0.60
N ALA A 131 -16.31 -0.04 1.60
CA ALA A 131 -15.61 0.22 2.86
C ALA A 131 -14.10 0.40 2.64
N ASP A 132 -13.52 -0.42 1.78
CA ASP A 132 -12.12 -0.32 1.38
C ASP A 132 -11.86 0.99 0.60
N GLN A 133 -12.69 1.31 -0.38
CA GLN A 133 -12.59 2.57 -1.11
C GLN A 133 -12.74 3.79 -0.21
N ALA A 134 -13.65 3.76 0.75
CA ALA A 134 -13.82 4.84 1.73
C ALA A 134 -12.56 5.02 2.60
N LEU A 135 -11.87 3.92 2.95
CA LEU A 135 -10.59 3.98 3.65
C LEU A 135 -9.51 4.64 2.77
N TYR A 136 -9.34 4.17 1.53
CA TYR A 136 -8.36 4.74 0.60
C TYR A 136 -8.64 6.21 0.29
N THR A 137 -9.90 6.59 0.13
CA THR A 137 -10.29 7.98 -0.07
C THR A 137 -9.89 8.85 1.11
N ARG A 138 -10.17 8.41 2.35
CA ARG A 138 -9.73 9.14 3.56
C ARG A 138 -8.20 9.24 3.65
N MET A 139 -7.48 8.16 3.31
CA MET A 139 -6.02 8.19 3.30
C MET A 139 -5.49 9.13 2.21
N ALA A 140 -6.09 9.15 1.03
CA ALA A 140 -5.75 10.06 -0.05
C ALA A 140 -5.97 11.53 0.35
N HIS A 141 -7.11 11.85 0.99
CA HIS A 141 -7.37 13.20 1.50
C HIS A 141 -6.33 13.63 2.55
N ARG A 142 -5.99 12.74 3.50
CA ARG A 142 -4.94 13.03 4.49
C ARG A 142 -3.59 13.29 3.81
N LEU A 143 -3.24 12.47 2.83
CA LEU A 143 -2.01 12.64 2.06
C LEU A 143 -2.02 13.97 1.31
N MET A 144 -3.10 14.31 0.61
CA MET A 144 -3.25 15.58 -0.09
C MET A 144 -3.12 16.78 0.86
N THR A 145 -3.76 16.72 2.03
CA THR A 145 -3.63 17.76 3.06
C THR A 145 -2.18 17.98 3.46
N HIS A 146 -1.44 16.90 3.72
CA HIS A 146 -0.02 17.01 4.07
C HIS A 146 0.81 17.54 2.90
N MET A 147 0.52 17.10 1.67
CA MET A 147 1.28 17.55 0.48
C MET A 147 1.08 19.04 0.18
N ILE A 148 -0.11 19.59 0.47
CA ILE A 148 -0.47 20.97 0.13
C ILE A 148 -0.07 21.95 1.25
N PHE A 149 -0.36 21.60 2.50
CA PHE A 149 -0.32 22.56 3.62
C PHE A 149 0.87 22.37 4.55
N HIS A 150 1.65 21.29 4.43
CA HIS A 150 2.74 21.02 5.37
C HIS A 150 4.12 21.06 4.69
N PRO A 151 5.16 21.54 5.39
CA PRO A 151 6.53 21.53 4.89
C PRO A 151 7.07 20.11 4.75
N LEU A 152 8.15 19.96 3.99
CA LEU A 152 8.73 18.66 3.66
C LEU A 152 9.05 17.80 4.89
N LYS A 153 9.53 18.43 5.95
CA LYS A 153 9.84 17.80 7.23
C LYS A 153 8.61 17.10 7.82
N SER A 154 7.49 17.80 7.89
CA SER A 154 6.21 17.26 8.42
C SER A 154 5.59 16.20 7.51
N ARG A 155 5.73 16.37 6.17
CA ARG A 155 5.32 15.31 5.22
C ARG A 155 6.11 14.03 5.45
N LEU A 156 7.42 14.13 5.68
CA LEU A 156 8.27 12.97 5.95
C LEU A 156 7.90 12.29 7.27
N ALA A 157 7.65 13.07 8.33
CA ALA A 157 7.18 12.55 9.61
C ALA A 157 5.83 11.83 9.48
N PHE A 158 4.88 12.42 8.76
CA PHE A 158 3.59 11.80 8.46
C PHE A 158 3.75 10.47 7.72
N ARG A 159 4.59 10.42 6.68
CA ARG A 159 4.82 9.19 5.91
C ARG A 159 5.49 8.11 6.74
N LEU A 160 6.43 8.46 7.61
CA LEU A 160 7.03 7.51 8.55
C LEU A 160 5.99 6.93 9.52
N LEU A 161 5.10 7.76 10.07
CA LEU A 161 4.01 7.29 10.94
C LEU A 161 3.10 6.31 10.22
N VAL A 162 2.72 6.59 8.98
CA VAL A 162 1.91 5.69 8.16
C VAL A 162 2.63 4.37 7.89
N LEU A 163 3.92 4.41 7.58
CA LEU A 163 4.72 3.20 7.37
C LEU A 163 4.86 2.38 8.66
N ILE A 164 5.02 3.03 9.81
CA ILE A 164 5.05 2.37 11.12
C ILE A 164 3.72 1.71 11.43
N GLU A 165 2.60 2.38 11.17
CA GLU A 165 1.25 1.83 11.37
C GLU A 165 0.99 0.57 10.53
N ILE A 166 1.50 0.54 9.29
CA ILE A 166 1.24 -0.55 8.33
C ILE A 166 2.27 -1.67 8.45
N HIS A 167 3.54 -1.34 8.66
CA HIS A 167 4.67 -2.26 8.52
C HIS A 167 5.61 -2.28 9.73
N GLY A 168 5.41 -1.37 10.68
CA GLY A 168 6.28 -1.24 11.83
C GLY A 168 5.91 -2.18 12.98
N HIS A 169 6.76 -2.18 13.97
CA HIS A 169 6.54 -2.81 15.26
C HIS A 169 6.61 -1.74 16.35
N GLN A 170 5.56 -1.65 17.17
CA GLN A 170 5.53 -0.73 18.31
C GLN A 170 5.92 -1.46 19.59
N ALA A 171 6.77 -0.82 20.39
CA ALA A 171 7.20 -1.26 21.70
C ALA A 171 7.04 -0.10 22.70
N GLY A 172 5.89 -0.05 23.37
CA GLY A 172 5.53 1.07 24.25
C GLY A 172 5.39 2.39 23.47
N GLU A 173 6.18 3.41 23.85
CA GLU A 173 6.22 4.71 23.15
C GLU A 173 7.08 4.71 21.89
N SER A 174 7.95 3.73 21.74
CA SER A 174 8.86 3.61 20.61
C SER A 174 8.29 2.76 19.48
N ALA A 175 8.86 2.93 18.28
CA ALA A 175 8.53 2.10 17.12
C ALA A 175 9.77 1.80 16.28
N TYR A 176 9.73 0.67 15.59
CA TYR A 176 10.75 0.20 14.67
C TYR A 176 10.13 -0.06 13.30
N LEU A 177 10.83 0.34 12.25
CA LEU A 177 10.45 0.11 10.86
C LEU A 177 11.64 -0.43 10.09
N GLU A 178 11.52 -1.58 9.43
CA GLU A 178 12.57 -2.11 8.57
C GLU A 178 12.97 -1.09 7.49
N ALA A 179 14.28 -0.82 7.35
CA ALA A 179 14.83 0.13 6.39
C ALA A 179 14.87 -0.44 4.96
N ASN A 180 13.73 -0.96 4.48
CA ASN A 180 13.60 -1.51 3.13
C ASN A 180 13.44 -0.43 2.05
N MET A 181 13.48 0.84 2.44
CA MET A 181 13.33 2.00 1.57
C MET A 181 14.60 2.85 1.59
N SER A 182 15.09 3.23 0.43
CA SER A 182 16.17 4.17 0.30
C SER A 182 15.71 5.61 0.57
N GLN A 183 16.64 6.51 0.85
CA GLN A 183 16.32 7.95 0.97
C GLN A 183 15.74 8.53 -0.34
N GLY A 184 16.08 7.94 -1.49
CA GLY A 184 15.46 8.26 -2.77
C GLY A 184 13.98 7.84 -2.81
N ASP A 185 13.65 6.70 -2.22
CA ASP A 185 12.24 6.27 -2.11
C ASP A 185 11.46 7.20 -1.17
N PHE A 186 12.04 7.59 -0.03
CA PHE A 186 11.42 8.59 0.84
C PHE A 186 11.20 9.93 0.13
N ALA A 187 12.16 10.36 -0.70
CA ALA A 187 12.00 11.57 -1.50
C ALA A 187 10.78 11.48 -2.43
N LYS A 188 10.59 10.35 -3.10
CA LYS A 188 9.41 10.08 -3.95
C LYS A 188 8.10 9.96 -3.16
N LEU A 189 8.15 9.51 -1.90
CA LEU A 189 7.00 9.47 -1.00
C LEU A 189 6.49 10.85 -0.59
N VAL A 190 7.38 11.84 -0.53
CA VAL A 190 7.07 13.18 0.02
C VAL A 190 7.18 14.29 -1.02
N ASN A 191 7.40 13.94 -2.29
CA ASN A 191 7.66 14.89 -3.38
C ASN A 191 8.75 15.88 -3.00
N GLY A 192 9.92 15.36 -2.64
CA GLY A 192 11.11 16.12 -2.28
C GLY A 192 12.34 15.59 -2.99
N SER A 193 13.50 16.24 -2.79
CA SER A 193 14.78 15.73 -3.28
C SER A 193 15.43 14.78 -2.26
N ARG A 194 16.24 13.83 -2.77
CA ARG A 194 17.05 12.95 -1.90
C ARG A 194 17.93 13.73 -0.93
N GLN A 195 18.49 14.85 -1.37
CA GLN A 195 19.36 15.70 -0.53
C GLN A 195 18.58 16.32 0.63
N GLN A 196 17.36 16.83 0.36
CA GLN A 196 16.50 17.41 1.40
C GLN A 196 16.11 16.35 2.43
N VAL A 197 15.68 15.17 1.98
CA VAL A 197 15.33 14.05 2.87
C VAL A 197 16.51 13.60 3.72
N ASN A 198 17.70 13.47 3.12
CA ASN A 198 18.93 13.14 3.86
C ASN A 198 19.22 14.17 4.96
N ARG A 199 19.10 15.48 4.66
CA ARG A 199 19.30 16.54 5.65
C ARG A 199 18.31 16.45 6.80
N ILE A 200 17.05 16.12 6.54
CA ILE A 200 16.03 15.96 7.58
C ILE A 200 16.36 14.75 8.46
N PHE A 201 16.70 13.59 7.88
CA PHE A 201 17.06 12.40 8.66
C PHE A 201 18.28 12.65 9.56
N ARG A 202 19.34 13.31 9.05
CA ARG A 202 20.51 13.67 9.86
C ARG A 202 20.15 14.61 11.02
N ARG A 203 19.27 15.59 10.76
CA ARG A 203 18.77 16.47 11.82
C ARG A 203 18.01 15.68 12.88
N TRP A 204 17.10 14.81 12.49
CA TRP A 204 16.32 13.96 13.40
C TRP A 204 17.19 12.98 14.19
N GLU A 205 18.26 12.48 13.59
CA GLU A 205 19.24 11.63 14.29
C GLU A 205 19.96 12.42 15.40
N ASN A 206 20.42 13.62 15.10
CA ASN A 206 21.05 14.52 16.10
C ASN A 206 20.09 14.95 17.21
N GLU A 207 18.80 15.12 16.89
CA GLU A 207 17.74 15.48 17.84
C GLU A 207 17.18 14.25 18.60
N GLY A 208 17.64 13.04 18.27
CA GLY A 208 17.14 11.79 18.85
C GLY A 208 15.67 11.49 18.53
N LEU A 209 15.16 12.00 17.40
CA LEU A 209 13.77 11.77 16.97
C LEU A 209 13.63 10.52 16.11
N VAL A 210 14.57 10.27 15.21
CA VAL A 210 14.64 9.08 14.36
C VAL A 210 16.10 8.70 14.17
N SER A 211 16.44 7.44 14.35
CA SER A 211 17.79 6.91 14.10
C SER A 211 17.71 5.64 13.25
N LEU A 212 18.82 5.30 12.59
CA LEU A 212 18.96 4.01 11.89
C LEU A 212 19.83 3.09 12.74
N VAL A 213 19.24 2.03 13.27
CA VAL A 213 19.90 1.05 14.14
C VAL A 213 19.68 -0.34 13.57
N ASP A 214 20.73 -1.10 13.34
CA ASP A 214 20.68 -2.49 12.84
C ASP A 214 19.79 -2.68 11.59
N GLY A 215 19.83 -1.71 10.66
CA GLY A 215 19.02 -1.74 9.45
C GLY A 215 17.53 -1.44 9.65
N GLN A 216 17.16 -0.88 10.80
CA GLN A 216 15.80 -0.44 11.11
C GLN A 216 15.77 1.05 11.45
N TYR A 217 14.74 1.74 11.03
CA TYR A 217 14.43 3.06 11.56
C TYR A 217 13.83 2.90 12.95
N HIS A 218 14.52 3.44 13.93
CA HIS A 218 14.06 3.50 15.32
C HIS A 218 13.50 4.89 15.63
N VAL A 219 12.28 4.93 16.12
CA VAL A 219 11.58 6.14 16.57
C VAL A 219 11.35 6.02 18.08
N PRO A 220 12.15 6.69 18.93
CA PRO A 220 12.05 6.56 20.39
C PRO A 220 10.70 7.04 20.95
N SER A 221 10.05 7.99 20.29
CA SER A 221 8.73 8.49 20.68
C SER A 221 7.85 8.77 19.47
N VAL A 222 6.88 7.88 19.25
CA VAL A 222 5.84 8.05 18.21
C VAL A 222 5.05 9.34 18.44
N LYS A 223 4.87 9.74 19.71
CA LYS A 223 4.19 11.00 20.07
C LYS A 223 4.97 12.21 19.55
N LYS A 224 6.30 12.28 19.76
CA LYS A 224 7.14 13.39 19.25
C LYS A 224 7.12 13.43 17.72
N LEU A 225 7.24 12.29 17.05
CA LEU A 225 7.12 12.21 15.59
C LEU A 225 5.74 12.66 15.09
N SER A 226 4.67 12.38 15.86
CA SER A 226 3.32 12.85 15.53
C SER A 226 3.18 14.36 15.69
N MET A 227 3.88 14.98 16.64
CA MET A 227 3.93 16.45 16.76
C MET A 227 4.68 17.06 15.58
N GLU A 228 5.79 16.47 15.18
CA GLU A 228 6.55 16.89 13.99
C GLU A 228 5.70 16.80 12.72
N ALA A 229 4.89 15.75 12.56
CA ALA A 229 4.00 15.61 11.41
C ALA A 229 2.89 16.67 11.35
N LYS A 230 2.54 17.30 12.47
CA LYS A 230 1.52 18.37 12.55
C LYS A 230 2.12 19.77 12.44
N SER A 231 3.44 19.91 12.52
CA SER A 231 4.10 21.20 12.42
C SER A 231 3.86 21.85 11.05
N THR A 232 3.57 23.13 11.06
CA THR A 232 3.50 23.99 9.86
C THR A 232 4.75 24.82 9.67
N GLU A 233 5.70 24.73 10.61
CA GLU A 233 6.99 25.39 10.52
C GLU A 233 7.93 24.66 9.57
N PRO A 234 8.67 25.38 8.73
CA PRO A 234 9.59 24.81 7.73
C PRO A 234 10.83 24.11 8.32
#